data_9e77e15bde8c554cd05d1cf6d7c3b3f5
#
_entry.id   9e77e15bde8c554cd05d1cf6d7c3b3f5
#
_cell.length_a   1.000
_cell.length_b   1.000
_cell.length_c   1.000
_cell.angle_alpha   90.00
_cell.angle_beta   90.00
_cell.angle_gamma   90.00
#
_symmetry.space_group_name_H-M   'P 1'
#
loop_
_entity.id
_entity.type
_entity.pdbx_description
1 polymer ?
#
loop_
_entity_poly.entity_id
_entity_poly.type
_entity_poly.pdbx_seq_one_letter_code
_entity_poly.pdbx_strand_id
1 'polypeptide(L)'
;MNKLLTFVFPVFLLGQFDQVTNGFGLDIGSSGSGMFIMRNYVHASEKLALNGELRFYDIKAEDEIIVYDYYTGQYKSVGGKSLVMFPVFVGGNYYPFVGKIENNFSPFIAIKGGVVTTVDGEESGTFSERWKNPGIQYSPGGFLGLGIDFKIVGQSFVMVMVGLEYLPLRKETDGKKDYSGFLIHLSFNRRAK
;
A
#
# COMPACT_ATOMS: atom_id res chain seq x y z
N MET A 1 -28.80 -15.98 -20.47
CA MET A 1 -29.38 -14.78 -19.86
C MET A 1 -28.64 -14.25 -18.62
N ASN A 2 -27.72 -14.99 -17.97
CA ASN A 2 -27.10 -14.61 -16.71
C ASN A 2 -25.81 -13.76 -16.82
N LYS A 3 -25.19 -13.66 -17.99
CA LYS A 3 -23.93 -12.90 -18.15
C LYS A 3 -24.13 -11.38 -18.30
N LEU A 4 -25.30 -10.96 -18.76
CA LEU A 4 -25.63 -9.53 -18.87
C LEU A 4 -25.92 -8.89 -17.49
N LEU A 5 -26.52 -9.66 -16.57
CA LEU A 5 -26.81 -9.19 -15.20
C LEU A 5 -25.54 -8.95 -14.40
N THR A 6 -24.50 -9.76 -14.60
CA THR A 6 -23.22 -9.65 -13.88
C THR A 6 -22.42 -8.40 -14.30
N PHE A 7 -22.65 -7.89 -15.50
CA PHE A 7 -21.96 -6.67 -15.98
C PHE A 7 -22.71 -5.37 -15.63
N VAL A 8 -24.01 -5.44 -15.46
CA VAL A 8 -24.86 -4.26 -15.12
C VAL A 8 -24.78 -3.93 -13.63
N PHE A 9 -24.57 -4.91 -12.76
CA PHE A 9 -24.51 -4.71 -11.31
C PHE A 9 -23.36 -3.77 -10.87
N PRO A 10 -22.11 -3.89 -11.37
CA PRO A 10 -21.05 -2.94 -10.99
C PRO A 10 -21.27 -1.53 -11.57
N VAL A 11 -21.95 -1.37 -12.70
CA VAL A 11 -22.24 -0.06 -13.29
C VAL A 11 -23.27 0.72 -12.45
N PHE A 12 -24.28 0.04 -11.89
CA PHE A 12 -25.24 0.66 -10.96
C PHE A 12 -24.60 1.12 -9.64
N LEU A 13 -23.60 0.36 -9.14
CA LEU A 13 -22.85 0.76 -7.94
C LEU A 13 -22.00 2.02 -8.19
N LEU A 14 -21.41 2.18 -9.36
CA LEU A 14 -20.57 3.34 -9.69
C LEU A 14 -21.37 4.65 -9.78
N GLY A 15 -22.66 4.61 -10.12
CA GLY A 15 -23.53 5.80 -10.19
C GLY A 15 -23.93 6.40 -8.83
N GLN A 16 -23.57 5.77 -7.72
CA GLN A 16 -23.95 6.20 -6.35
C GLN A 16 -22.79 6.81 -5.55
N PHE A 17 -21.62 7.05 -6.18
CA PHE A 17 -20.48 7.66 -5.51
C PHE A 17 -20.44 9.16 -5.78
N ASP A 18 -20.77 9.94 -4.76
CA ASP A 18 -20.95 11.39 -4.85
C ASP A 18 -19.68 12.18 -4.53
N GLN A 19 -18.76 11.56 -3.81
CA GLN A 19 -17.57 12.24 -3.35
C GLN A 19 -16.32 11.48 -3.76
N VAL A 20 -15.36 12.23 -4.30
CA VAL A 20 -14.03 11.70 -4.64
C VAL A 20 -13.00 12.40 -3.78
N THR A 21 -12.10 11.63 -3.18
CA THR A 21 -10.96 12.18 -2.45
C THR A 21 -9.66 11.63 -3.01
N ASN A 22 -8.63 12.46 -3.06
CA ASN A 22 -7.28 12.06 -3.38
C ASN A 22 -6.44 12.15 -2.11
N GLY A 23 -5.57 11.18 -1.91
CA GLY A 23 -4.69 11.11 -0.76
C GLY A 23 -3.28 10.70 -1.13
N PHE A 24 -2.36 11.04 -0.26
CA PHE A 24 -1.00 10.55 -0.27
C PHE A 24 -0.57 10.26 1.17
N GLY A 25 0.39 9.37 1.35
CA GLY A 25 0.78 9.00 2.68
C GLY A 25 2.02 8.12 2.75
N LEU A 26 2.26 7.64 3.96
CA LEU A 26 3.40 6.82 4.33
C LEU A 26 2.91 5.50 4.91
N ASP A 27 3.62 4.45 4.57
CA ASP A 27 3.49 3.11 5.11
C ASP A 27 4.69 2.76 5.97
N ILE A 28 4.45 2.21 7.15
CA ILE A 28 5.47 1.69 8.06
C ILE A 28 5.06 0.27 8.41
N GLY A 29 5.79 -0.69 7.90
CA GLY A 29 5.50 -2.10 8.07
C GLY A 29 6.63 -2.90 8.65
N SER A 30 6.34 -4.13 9.03
CA SER A 30 7.34 -5.09 9.52
C SER A 30 8.37 -5.45 8.46
N SER A 31 8.03 -5.39 7.18
CA SER A 31 8.93 -5.74 6.08
C SER A 31 9.63 -4.54 5.44
N GLY A 32 9.22 -3.32 5.73
CA GLY A 32 9.79 -2.12 5.15
C GLY A 32 8.95 -0.88 5.39
N SER A 33 9.34 0.19 4.74
CA SER A 33 8.58 1.45 4.74
C SER A 33 8.35 1.92 3.32
N GLY A 34 7.34 2.74 3.13
CA GLY A 34 6.98 3.19 1.81
C GLY A 34 6.15 4.46 1.79
N MET A 35 5.82 4.85 0.59
CA MET A 35 4.88 5.93 0.32
C MET A 35 3.81 5.43 -0.64
N PHE A 36 2.68 6.10 -0.64
CA PHE A 36 1.58 5.75 -1.54
C PHE A 36 0.77 6.97 -1.94
N ILE A 37 0.07 6.80 -3.05
CA ILE A 37 -1.02 7.68 -3.48
C ILE A 37 -2.30 6.85 -3.54
N MET A 38 -3.42 7.48 -3.20
CA MET A 38 -4.72 6.82 -3.20
C MET A 38 -5.81 7.72 -3.73
N ARG A 39 -6.85 7.08 -4.26
CA ARG A 39 -8.09 7.73 -4.66
C ARG A 39 -9.26 6.96 -4.09
N ASN A 40 -10.14 7.68 -3.38
CA ASN A 40 -11.32 7.10 -2.77
C ASN A 40 -12.58 7.64 -3.44
N TYR A 41 -13.55 6.77 -3.63
CA TYR A 41 -14.88 7.05 -4.11
C TYR A 41 -15.86 6.73 -2.97
N VAL A 42 -16.43 7.76 -2.36
CA VAL A 42 -17.33 7.63 -1.21
C VAL A 42 -18.75 7.52 -1.71
N HIS A 43 -19.46 6.46 -1.27
CA HIS A 43 -20.86 6.24 -1.60
C HIS A 43 -21.76 7.27 -0.91
N ALA A 44 -22.91 7.61 -1.52
CA ALA A 44 -23.87 8.58 -1.02
C ALA A 44 -24.36 8.30 0.43
N SER A 45 -24.37 7.05 0.87
CA SER A 45 -24.67 6.69 2.26
C SER A 45 -23.56 6.97 3.26
N GLU A 46 -22.35 7.37 2.80
CA GLU A 46 -21.12 7.53 3.57
C GLU A 46 -20.65 6.26 4.33
N LYS A 47 -21.37 5.14 4.21
CA LYS A 47 -21.04 3.88 4.89
C LYS A 47 -20.01 3.03 4.16
N LEU A 48 -19.79 3.31 2.88
CA LEU A 48 -18.89 2.58 2.02
C LEU A 48 -18.04 3.56 1.21
N ALA A 49 -16.74 3.29 1.14
CA ALA A 49 -15.85 3.95 0.19
C ALA A 49 -15.07 2.88 -0.57
N LEU A 50 -15.03 3.00 -1.90
CA LEU A 50 -14.10 2.22 -2.73
C LEU A 50 -12.81 3.00 -2.89
N ASN A 51 -11.68 2.29 -2.90
CA ASN A 51 -10.38 2.91 -3.07
C ASN A 51 -9.49 2.16 -4.05
N GLY A 52 -8.61 2.93 -4.69
CA GLY A 52 -7.48 2.44 -5.46
C GLY A 52 -6.20 3.07 -4.92
N GLU A 53 -5.17 2.28 -4.77
CA GLU A 53 -3.87 2.69 -4.23
C GLU A 53 -2.74 2.21 -5.11
N LEU A 54 -1.74 3.07 -5.27
CA LEU A 54 -0.43 2.73 -5.79
C LEU A 54 0.58 3.00 -4.68
N ARG A 55 1.32 1.99 -4.29
CA ARG A 55 2.32 2.04 -3.22
C ARG A 55 3.72 1.84 -3.79
N PHE A 56 4.69 2.39 -3.08
CA PHE A 56 6.11 2.18 -3.29
C PHE A 56 6.72 1.75 -1.97
N TYR A 57 7.30 0.57 -1.91
CA TYR A 57 7.98 0.05 -0.74
C TYR A 57 9.46 -0.12 -0.98
N ASP A 58 10.24 0.42 -0.07
CA ASP A 58 11.63 0.12 0.11
C ASP A 58 11.77 -0.95 1.20
N ILE A 59 12.21 -2.13 0.79
CA ILE A 59 12.33 -3.28 1.69
C ILE A 59 13.65 -3.18 2.43
N LYS A 60 13.59 -3.20 3.76
CA LYS A 60 14.79 -3.15 4.62
C LYS A 60 15.60 -4.44 4.46
N ALA A 61 16.91 -4.27 4.27
CA ALA A 61 17.86 -5.36 4.44
C ALA A 61 17.89 -5.77 5.92
N GLU A 62 17.67 -7.05 6.21
CA GLU A 62 17.78 -7.57 7.57
C GLU A 62 19.24 -7.80 7.98
N ASP A 63 20.13 -8.03 7.00
CA ASP A 63 21.51 -8.49 7.20
C ASP A 63 22.54 -7.55 6.54
N GLU A 64 22.27 -6.26 6.44
CA GLU A 64 23.26 -5.31 5.95
C GLU A 64 24.40 -5.15 6.97
N ILE A 65 25.57 -5.65 6.62
CA ILE A 65 26.78 -5.57 7.44
C ILE A 65 27.72 -4.53 6.83
N ILE A 66 28.17 -3.58 7.63
CA ILE A 66 29.21 -2.65 7.23
C ILE A 66 30.56 -3.33 7.44
N VAL A 67 31.25 -3.66 6.34
CA VAL A 67 32.58 -4.28 6.35
C VAL A 67 33.60 -3.25 5.93
N TYR A 68 34.71 -3.19 6.66
CA TYR A 68 35.86 -2.37 6.25
C TYR A 68 36.65 -3.09 5.16
N ASP A 69 36.73 -2.48 4.00
CA ASP A 69 37.53 -3.00 2.88
C ASP A 69 38.98 -2.54 3.03
N TYR A 70 39.86 -3.46 3.41
CA TYR A 70 41.30 -3.20 3.58
C TYR A 70 42.04 -2.80 2.29
N TYR A 71 41.49 -3.12 1.11
CA TYR A 71 42.12 -2.78 -0.19
C TYR A 71 41.81 -1.35 -0.61
N THR A 72 40.59 -0.87 -0.33
CA THR A 72 40.16 0.49 -0.70
C THR A 72 40.24 1.48 0.45
N GLY A 73 40.42 1.02 1.71
CA GLY A 73 40.40 1.84 2.90
C GLY A 73 39.05 2.45 3.23
N GLN A 74 37.97 1.92 2.67
CA GLN A 74 36.62 2.44 2.83
C GLN A 74 35.69 1.41 3.51
N TYR A 75 34.69 1.93 4.19
CA TYR A 75 33.60 1.09 4.69
C TYR A 75 32.66 0.77 3.52
N LYS A 76 32.40 -0.51 3.30
CA LYS A 76 31.50 -0.99 2.26
C LYS A 76 30.34 -1.76 2.91
N SER A 77 29.15 -1.44 2.50
CA SER A 77 27.97 -2.20 2.87
C SER A 77 27.91 -3.49 2.04
N VAL A 78 27.80 -4.62 2.71
CA VAL A 78 27.70 -5.95 2.10
C VAL A 78 26.40 -6.60 2.56
N GLY A 79 25.66 -7.24 1.64
CA GLY A 79 24.37 -7.85 1.95
C GLY A 79 23.18 -6.88 1.92
N GLY A 80 23.40 -5.65 1.44
CA GLY A 80 22.32 -4.67 1.27
C GLY A 80 21.32 -5.12 0.22
N LYS A 81 20.07 -5.30 0.62
CA LYS A 81 18.96 -5.67 -0.28
C LYS A 81 18.69 -4.54 -1.27
N SER A 82 18.46 -4.91 -2.52
CA SER A 82 18.01 -4.01 -3.58
C SER A 82 16.60 -4.37 -4.03
N LEU A 83 15.72 -4.58 -3.07
CA LEU A 83 14.36 -5.04 -3.32
C LEU A 83 13.39 -3.89 -3.15
N VAL A 84 12.66 -3.61 -4.21
CA VAL A 84 11.60 -2.60 -4.23
C VAL A 84 10.29 -3.26 -4.65
N MET A 85 9.21 -2.90 -3.98
CA MET A 85 7.88 -3.40 -4.32
C MET A 85 6.95 -2.26 -4.72
N PHE A 86 6.12 -2.53 -5.72
CA PHE A 86 5.06 -1.64 -6.21
C PHE A 86 3.70 -2.34 -6.11
N PRO A 87 3.07 -2.35 -4.94
CA PRO A 87 1.71 -2.85 -4.80
C PRO A 87 0.70 -1.91 -5.47
N VAL A 88 -0.19 -2.48 -6.28
CA VAL A 88 -1.39 -1.82 -6.82
C VAL A 88 -2.59 -2.50 -6.22
N PHE A 89 -3.30 -1.82 -5.33
CA PHE A 89 -4.44 -2.38 -4.61
C PHE A 89 -5.73 -1.65 -4.95
N VAL A 90 -6.80 -2.40 -5.01
CA VAL A 90 -8.17 -1.91 -5.02
C VAL A 90 -8.94 -2.55 -3.88
N GLY A 91 -9.89 -1.81 -3.32
CA GLY A 91 -10.63 -2.33 -2.17
C GLY A 91 -11.71 -1.40 -1.69
N GLY A 92 -12.09 -1.58 -0.43
CA GLY A 92 -13.11 -0.75 0.19
C GLY A 92 -12.92 -0.56 1.68
N ASN A 93 -13.47 0.55 2.16
CA ASN A 93 -13.59 0.89 3.56
C ASN A 93 -15.07 0.86 3.94
N TYR A 94 -15.40 0.17 5.02
CA TYR A 94 -16.73 0.13 5.59
C TYR A 94 -16.78 0.88 6.92
N TYR A 95 -17.68 1.85 7.03
CA TYR A 95 -17.87 2.76 8.16
C TYR A 95 -19.12 2.38 8.96
N PRO A 96 -19.02 1.50 9.97
CA PRO A 96 -20.19 0.96 10.69
C PRO A 96 -20.90 1.99 11.58
N PHE A 97 -20.25 3.10 11.92
CA PHE A 97 -20.71 4.07 12.91
C PHE A 97 -21.14 5.41 12.31
N VAL A 98 -21.28 5.52 10.99
CA VAL A 98 -21.80 6.74 10.33
C VAL A 98 -23.15 7.12 10.91
N GLY A 99 -23.27 8.38 11.34
CA GLY A 99 -24.46 8.94 11.97
C GLY A 99 -24.72 8.50 13.42
N LYS A 100 -23.83 7.68 14.01
CA LYS A 100 -23.92 7.26 15.42
C LYS A 100 -22.92 7.96 16.33
N ILE A 101 -21.84 8.45 15.77
CA ILE A 101 -20.77 9.18 16.47
C ILE A 101 -20.75 10.60 15.93
N GLU A 102 -21.08 11.56 16.79
CA GLU A 102 -21.10 13.01 16.47
C GLU A 102 -19.73 13.64 16.75
N ASN A 103 -18.68 13.08 16.17
CA ASN A 103 -17.32 13.58 16.36
C ASN A 103 -16.57 13.73 15.02
N ASN A 104 -15.43 14.40 15.10
CA ASN A 104 -14.56 14.61 13.93
C ASN A 104 -13.78 13.36 13.53
N PHE A 105 -14.13 12.16 14.02
CA PHE A 105 -13.49 10.91 13.65
C PHE A 105 -14.51 9.87 13.20
N SER A 106 -14.09 9.05 12.23
CA SER A 106 -14.93 8.01 11.62
C SER A 106 -14.15 6.70 11.55
N PRO A 107 -14.40 5.75 12.49
CA PRO A 107 -13.77 4.44 12.45
C PRO A 107 -14.27 3.60 11.27
N PHE A 108 -13.41 2.80 10.67
CA PHE A 108 -13.75 1.93 9.55
C PHE A 108 -12.94 0.62 9.55
N ILE A 109 -13.45 -0.32 8.77
CA ILE A 109 -12.79 -1.58 8.44
C ILE A 109 -12.39 -1.50 6.98
N ALA A 110 -11.13 -1.86 6.66
CA ALA A 110 -10.60 -1.85 5.31
C ALA A 110 -10.27 -3.26 4.83
N ILE A 111 -10.62 -3.55 3.58
CA ILE A 111 -10.18 -4.73 2.86
C ILE A 111 -9.73 -4.33 1.46
N LYS A 112 -8.53 -4.75 1.08
CA LYS A 112 -7.92 -4.40 -0.21
C LYS A 112 -7.21 -5.61 -0.78
N GLY A 113 -7.15 -5.70 -2.10
CA GLY A 113 -6.42 -6.75 -2.80
C GLY A 113 -5.95 -6.27 -4.16
N GLY A 114 -4.96 -6.96 -4.71
CA GLY A 114 -4.41 -6.58 -6.01
C GLY A 114 -3.15 -7.32 -6.38
N VAL A 115 -2.27 -6.64 -7.10
CA VAL A 115 -1.02 -7.18 -7.63
C VAL A 115 0.15 -6.41 -7.06
N VAL A 116 1.17 -7.15 -6.67
CA VAL A 116 2.46 -6.64 -6.22
C VAL A 116 3.49 -6.90 -7.30
N THR A 117 4.06 -5.84 -7.83
CA THR A 117 5.22 -5.92 -8.71
C THR A 117 6.47 -5.78 -7.85
N THR A 118 7.30 -6.81 -7.86
CA THR A 118 8.56 -6.83 -7.13
C THR A 118 9.70 -6.67 -8.12
N VAL A 119 10.61 -5.75 -7.82
CA VAL A 119 11.81 -5.46 -8.62
C VAL A 119 13.02 -5.73 -7.74
N ASP A 120 13.82 -6.69 -8.16
CA ASP A 120 14.99 -7.20 -7.46
C ASP A 120 16.25 -6.80 -8.23
N GLY A 121 17.07 -5.95 -7.63
CA GLY A 121 18.35 -5.51 -8.20
C GLY A 121 19.49 -6.44 -7.77
N GLU A 122 20.64 -6.34 -8.44
CA GLU A 122 21.85 -7.08 -8.07
C GLU A 122 22.37 -6.59 -6.70
N GLU A 123 22.84 -7.52 -5.86
CA GLU A 123 23.36 -7.22 -4.51
C GLU A 123 24.70 -6.47 -4.52
N SER A 124 25.44 -6.49 -5.64
CA SER A 124 26.78 -5.94 -5.76
C SER A 124 26.90 -4.92 -6.89
N GLY A 125 27.81 -3.96 -6.73
CA GLY A 125 28.10 -2.93 -7.73
C GLY A 125 27.63 -1.53 -7.34
N THR A 126 27.85 -0.57 -8.23
CA THR A 126 27.33 0.80 -8.08
C THR A 126 25.81 0.83 -8.23
N PHE A 127 25.15 1.88 -7.74
CA PHE A 127 23.69 2.02 -7.85
C PHE A 127 23.18 1.79 -9.29
N SER A 128 23.87 2.35 -10.28
CA SER A 128 23.49 2.19 -11.71
C SER A 128 23.66 0.76 -12.22
N GLU A 129 24.67 0.04 -11.73
CA GLU A 129 24.92 -1.36 -12.12
C GLU A 129 23.88 -2.30 -11.50
N ARG A 130 23.53 -2.08 -10.24
CA ARG A 130 22.56 -2.90 -9.50
C ARG A 130 21.17 -2.92 -10.17
N TRP A 131 20.78 -1.83 -10.82
CA TRP A 131 19.46 -1.70 -11.48
C TRP A 131 19.49 -1.87 -12.99
N LYS A 132 20.63 -2.35 -13.57
CA LYS A 132 20.75 -2.51 -15.02
C LYS A 132 19.93 -3.66 -15.59
N ASN A 133 19.84 -4.78 -14.87
CA ASN A 133 19.08 -5.97 -15.27
C ASN A 133 18.27 -6.54 -14.08
N PRO A 134 17.30 -5.79 -13.54
CA PRO A 134 16.59 -6.24 -12.36
C PRO A 134 15.69 -7.43 -12.66
N GLY A 135 15.59 -8.33 -11.71
CA GLY A 135 14.58 -9.39 -11.71
C GLY A 135 13.18 -8.81 -11.44
N ILE A 136 12.21 -9.07 -12.31
CA ILE A 136 10.84 -8.59 -12.11
C ILE A 136 9.92 -9.80 -11.92
N GLN A 137 9.08 -9.73 -10.89
CA GLN A 137 8.04 -10.73 -10.65
C GLN A 137 6.72 -10.07 -10.23
N TYR A 138 5.62 -10.79 -10.47
CA TYR A 138 4.27 -10.37 -10.08
C TYR A 138 3.66 -11.40 -9.16
N SER A 139 3.07 -10.96 -8.05
CA SER A 139 2.37 -11.81 -7.10
C SER A 139 1.05 -11.19 -6.67
N PRO A 140 0.07 -11.98 -6.22
CA PRO A 140 -1.10 -11.43 -5.57
C PRO A 140 -0.71 -10.81 -4.24
N GLY A 141 -1.46 -9.81 -3.81
CA GLY A 141 -1.29 -9.21 -2.49
C GLY A 141 -2.61 -8.71 -1.94
N GLY A 142 -2.64 -8.39 -0.67
CA GLY A 142 -3.82 -7.88 0.00
C GLY A 142 -3.54 -7.22 1.32
N PHE A 143 -4.57 -6.55 1.85
CA PHE A 143 -4.52 -5.88 3.14
C PHE A 143 -5.88 -6.00 3.83
N LEU A 144 -5.86 -6.28 5.12
CA LEU A 144 -7.01 -6.26 6.00
C LEU A 144 -6.66 -5.44 7.25
N GLY A 145 -7.46 -4.43 7.56
CA GLY A 145 -7.15 -3.55 8.70
C GLY A 145 -8.33 -2.78 9.24
N LEU A 146 -8.03 -2.05 10.30
CA LEU A 146 -8.92 -1.11 10.96
C LEU A 146 -8.32 0.29 10.85
N GLY A 147 -9.16 1.29 10.67
CA GLY A 147 -8.69 2.67 10.57
C GLY A 147 -9.65 3.67 11.16
N ILE A 148 -9.16 4.90 11.24
CA ILE A 148 -9.93 6.05 11.69
C ILE A 148 -9.60 7.22 10.76
N ASP A 149 -10.64 7.88 10.26
CA ASP A 149 -10.53 9.17 9.57
C ASP A 149 -10.75 10.29 10.57
N PHE A 150 -9.78 11.20 10.66
CA PHE A 150 -9.87 12.42 11.45
C PHE A 150 -10.16 13.61 10.53
N LYS A 151 -11.38 14.14 10.60
CA LYS A 151 -11.77 15.32 9.83
C LYS A 151 -11.04 16.56 10.33
N ILE A 152 -10.40 17.28 9.41
CA ILE A 152 -9.73 18.55 9.66
C ILE A 152 -10.61 19.67 9.08
N VAL A 153 -10.24 20.93 9.36
CA VAL A 153 -10.94 22.10 8.82
C VAL A 153 -10.99 22.06 7.28
N GLY A 154 -12.16 22.30 6.73
CA GLY A 154 -12.41 22.24 5.29
C GLY A 154 -12.79 20.84 4.80
N GLN A 155 -12.28 20.48 3.62
CA GLN A 155 -12.60 19.21 2.95
C GLN A 155 -11.46 18.20 3.03
N SER A 156 -10.66 18.27 4.09
CA SER A 156 -9.47 17.42 4.30
C SER A 156 -9.62 16.57 5.53
N PHE A 157 -8.99 15.40 5.52
CA PHE A 157 -8.92 14.52 6.68
C PHE A 157 -7.58 13.75 6.69
N VAL A 158 -7.16 13.37 7.89
CA VAL A 158 -6.05 12.43 8.11
C VAL A 158 -6.64 11.05 8.35
N MET A 159 -6.15 10.08 7.64
CA MET A 159 -6.49 8.66 7.84
C MET A 159 -5.32 7.96 8.53
N VAL A 160 -5.62 7.27 9.60
CA VAL A 160 -4.68 6.35 10.27
C VAL A 160 -5.28 4.96 10.20
N MET A 161 -4.53 4.00 9.70
CA MET A 161 -4.98 2.63 9.56
C MET A 161 -3.89 1.66 10.02
N VAL A 162 -4.29 0.58 10.67
CA VAL A 162 -3.40 -0.49 11.10
C VAL A 162 -3.98 -1.82 10.65
N GLY A 163 -3.14 -2.76 10.27
CA GLY A 163 -3.63 -4.05 9.82
C GLY A 163 -2.54 -5.01 9.40
N LEU A 164 -2.99 -6.08 8.78
CA LEU A 164 -2.16 -7.14 8.25
C LEU A 164 -2.09 -7.02 6.73
N GLU A 165 -0.88 -7.05 6.23
CA GLU A 165 -0.59 -7.05 4.81
C GLU A 165 -0.14 -8.45 4.38
N TYR A 166 -0.64 -8.92 3.25
CA TYR A 166 -0.31 -10.20 2.64
C TYR A 166 0.47 -9.97 1.36
N LEU A 167 1.77 -10.30 1.37
CA LEU A 167 2.72 -10.06 0.27
C LEU A 167 3.55 -11.33 -0.02
N PRO A 168 2.94 -12.44 -0.47
CA PRO A 168 3.67 -13.63 -0.87
C PRO A 168 4.39 -13.38 -2.19
N LEU A 169 5.58 -13.93 -2.35
CA LEU A 169 6.32 -13.93 -3.60
C LEU A 169 6.16 -15.28 -4.33
N ARG A 170 6.16 -15.25 -5.65
CA ARG A 170 6.17 -16.49 -6.46
C ARG A 170 7.52 -17.19 -6.41
N LYS A 171 8.59 -16.40 -6.45
CA LYS A 171 9.98 -16.85 -6.34
C LYS A 171 10.58 -16.20 -5.10
N GLU A 172 11.42 -16.95 -4.44
CA GLU A 172 12.23 -16.44 -3.33
C GLU A 172 13.14 -15.32 -3.83
N THR A 173 13.21 -14.25 -3.05
CA THR A 173 14.00 -13.07 -3.33
C THR A 173 14.61 -12.62 -2.01
N ASP A 174 15.90 -12.35 -1.98
CA ASP A 174 16.65 -11.99 -0.77
C ASP A 174 16.44 -12.98 0.39
N GLY A 175 16.42 -14.29 0.11
CA GLY A 175 16.25 -15.32 1.11
C GLY A 175 14.84 -15.40 1.72
N LYS A 176 13.87 -14.62 1.22
CA LYS A 176 12.49 -14.64 1.69
C LYS A 176 11.51 -14.89 0.56
N LYS A 177 10.47 -15.65 0.87
CA LYS A 177 9.35 -15.94 -0.02
C LYS A 177 8.05 -15.25 0.42
N ASP A 178 8.03 -14.66 1.60
CA ASP A 178 6.86 -14.00 2.16
C ASP A 178 7.28 -12.74 2.92
N TYR A 179 6.73 -11.61 2.48
CA TYR A 179 6.92 -10.29 3.07
C TYR A 179 5.64 -9.80 3.77
N SER A 180 4.71 -10.71 4.05
CA SER A 180 3.51 -10.42 4.81
C SER A 180 3.84 -9.97 6.22
N GLY A 181 3.01 -9.10 6.77
CA GLY A 181 3.23 -8.61 8.11
C GLY A 181 2.28 -7.53 8.56
N PHE A 182 2.65 -6.86 9.62
CA PHE A 182 1.90 -5.74 10.18
C PHE A 182 2.25 -4.44 9.44
N LEU A 183 1.23 -3.60 9.23
CA LEU A 183 1.35 -2.32 8.56
C LEU A 183 0.63 -1.22 9.33
N ILE A 184 1.29 -0.09 9.49
CA ILE A 184 0.72 1.21 9.86
C ILE A 184 0.69 2.07 8.61
N HIS A 185 -0.49 2.58 8.27
CA HIS A 185 -0.76 3.37 7.09
C HIS A 185 -1.30 4.74 7.50
N LEU A 186 -0.58 5.78 7.17
CA LEU A 186 -0.91 7.17 7.50
C LEU A 186 -1.07 7.99 6.23
N SER A 187 -2.22 8.62 6.01
CA SER A 187 -2.44 9.47 4.85
C SER A 187 -3.11 10.79 5.16
N PHE A 188 -2.78 11.77 4.35
CA PHE A 188 -3.51 13.02 4.22
C PHE A 188 -4.39 12.94 2.97
N ASN A 189 -5.67 13.23 3.14
CA ASN A 189 -6.67 13.13 2.09
C ASN A 189 -7.40 14.46 1.92
N ARG A 190 -7.73 14.79 0.67
CA ARG A 190 -8.49 15.98 0.32
C ARG A 190 -9.54 15.64 -0.73
N ARG A 191 -10.72 16.24 -0.59
CA ARG A 191 -11.78 16.13 -1.58
C ARG A 191 -11.33 16.71 -2.92
N ALA A 192 -11.52 15.93 -3.97
CA ALA A 192 -11.32 16.42 -5.34
C ALA A 192 -12.45 17.41 -5.69
N LYS A 193 -12.09 18.48 -6.38
CA LYS A 193 -13.08 19.45 -6.89
C LYS A 193 -13.81 18.86 -8.09
#